data_78cf377e16f994750deff1870b93bf37
#
_entry.id   78cf377e16f994750deff1870b93bf37
#
_cell.length_a   1.000
_cell.length_b   1.000
_cell.length_c   1.000
_cell.angle_alpha   90.00
_cell.angle_beta   90.00
_cell.angle_gamma   90.00
#
_symmetry.space_group_name_H-M   'P 1'
#
loop_
_entity.id
_entity.type
_entity.pdbx_description
1 polymer ?
#
loop_
_entity_poly.entity_id
_entity_poly.type
_entity_poly.pdbx_seq_one_letter_code
_entity_poly.pdbx_strand_id
1 'polypeptide(L)'
;LGDAATADIINAWAEAYQELANLLIGIEENIYQEAEQQEGGYRGQKNYTIVKKEEESSIITSFYLKPSDNSAIPPFKAGQYVAVNVVIPDAEHTHTRNYSLSGCTTQNTLRISVKKETGKPAGVVSNYLHEIAQVGDTINLGIPAGEFVLEPTQKPIVLIAGGVGITPLMSMYMNLFHHAENEVLFIQCAKNGA
;
A
#
# COMPACT_ATOMS: atom_id res chain seq x y z
N LEU A 1 14.90 33.02 -2.45
CA LEU A 1 14.55 34.41 -2.80
C LEU A 1 15.49 35.45 -2.16
N GLY A 2 16.21 35.09 -1.08
CA GLY A 2 17.17 35.99 -0.42
C GLY A 2 16.53 37.36 -0.08
N ASP A 3 17.26 38.41 -0.30
CA ASP A 3 16.83 39.80 -0.01
C ASP A 3 15.63 40.27 -0.85
N ALA A 4 15.25 39.55 -1.90
CA ALA A 4 14.04 39.84 -2.71
C ALA A 4 12.74 39.37 -2.02
N ALA A 5 12.81 38.63 -0.92
CA ALA A 5 11.65 38.17 -0.17
C ALA A 5 11.11 39.27 0.75
N THR A 6 10.51 40.32 0.16
CA THR A 6 9.83 41.36 0.93
C THR A 6 8.58 40.80 1.63
N ALA A 7 8.10 41.48 2.67
CA ALA A 7 6.89 41.10 3.40
C ALA A 7 5.68 40.96 2.46
N ASP A 8 5.53 41.85 1.49
CA ASP A 8 4.42 41.81 0.54
C ASP A 8 4.48 40.59 -0.37
N ILE A 9 5.67 40.22 -0.83
CA ILE A 9 5.87 38.99 -1.62
C ILE A 9 5.58 37.74 -0.78
N ILE A 10 6.03 37.69 0.46
CA ILE A 10 5.76 36.57 1.36
C ILE A 10 4.27 36.43 1.64
N ASN A 11 3.58 37.53 1.92
CA ASN A 11 2.14 37.51 2.15
C ASN A 11 1.34 37.09 0.90
N ALA A 12 1.68 37.61 -0.29
CA ALA A 12 1.02 37.18 -1.52
C ALA A 12 1.20 35.69 -1.81
N TRP A 13 2.39 35.13 -1.54
CA TRP A 13 2.63 33.67 -1.64
C TRP A 13 1.89 32.87 -0.58
N ALA A 14 1.79 33.40 0.65
CA ALA A 14 1.04 32.75 1.73
C ALA A 14 -0.45 32.68 1.40
N GLU A 15 -1.05 33.73 0.86
CA GLU A 15 -2.44 33.75 0.41
C GLU A 15 -2.67 32.74 -0.74
N ALA A 16 -1.84 32.75 -1.77
CA ALA A 16 -1.94 31.82 -2.88
C ALA A 16 -1.78 30.36 -2.44
N TYR A 17 -0.83 30.10 -1.51
CA TYR A 17 -0.63 28.78 -0.93
C TYR A 17 -1.84 28.33 -0.08
N GLN A 18 -2.45 29.27 0.68
CA GLN A 18 -3.62 28.96 1.50
C GLN A 18 -4.82 28.55 0.65
N GLU A 19 -5.05 29.22 -0.49
CA GLU A 19 -6.12 28.84 -1.43
C GLU A 19 -5.88 27.42 -2.00
N LEU A 20 -4.65 27.13 -2.43
CA LEU A 20 -4.31 25.79 -2.90
C LEU A 20 -4.44 24.74 -1.79
N ALA A 21 -3.97 25.05 -0.58
CA ALA A 21 -4.09 24.16 0.56
C ALA A 21 -5.56 23.87 0.90
N ASN A 22 -6.41 24.89 0.92
CA ASN A 22 -7.84 24.72 1.20
C ASN A 22 -8.53 23.82 0.16
N LEU A 23 -8.16 23.97 -1.13
CA LEU A 23 -8.68 23.12 -2.20
C LEU A 23 -8.26 21.66 -1.98
N LEU A 24 -6.98 21.40 -1.72
CA LEU A 24 -6.45 20.04 -1.49
C LEU A 24 -7.04 19.41 -0.24
N ILE A 25 -7.13 20.15 0.87
CA ILE A 25 -7.75 19.69 2.12
C ILE A 25 -9.23 19.32 1.88
N GLY A 26 -9.96 20.12 1.10
CA GLY A 26 -11.36 19.83 0.76
C GLY A 26 -11.52 18.53 -0.04
N ILE A 27 -10.62 18.27 -1.00
CA ILE A 27 -10.61 17.04 -1.78
C ILE A 27 -10.26 15.84 -0.88
N GLU A 28 -9.22 15.96 -0.06
CA GLU A 28 -8.82 14.92 0.89
C GLU A 28 -9.95 14.57 1.88
N GLU A 29 -10.64 15.58 2.41
CA GLU A 29 -11.75 15.38 3.34
C GLU A 29 -12.87 14.56 2.70
N ASN A 30 -13.23 14.83 1.44
CA ASN A 30 -14.23 14.06 0.72
C ASN A 30 -13.79 12.60 0.54
N ILE A 31 -12.53 12.36 0.18
CA ILE A 31 -11.98 11.00 0.06
C ILE A 31 -12.04 10.25 1.38
N TYR A 32 -11.70 10.90 2.50
CA TYR A 32 -11.80 10.29 3.82
C TYR A 32 -13.25 9.98 4.22
N GLN A 33 -14.17 10.88 3.95
CA GLN A 33 -15.60 10.64 4.24
C GLN A 33 -16.15 9.47 3.41
N GLU A 34 -15.85 9.39 2.14
CA GLU A 34 -16.23 8.26 1.29
C GLU A 34 -15.63 6.93 1.81
N ALA A 35 -14.38 6.97 2.24
CA ALA A 35 -13.70 5.81 2.79
C ALA A 35 -14.33 5.33 4.11
N GLU A 36 -14.70 6.24 5.02
CA GLU A 36 -15.36 5.93 6.30
C GLU A 36 -16.77 5.35 6.13
N GLN A 37 -17.47 5.71 5.05
CA GLN A 37 -18.83 5.21 4.77
C GLN A 37 -18.83 3.77 4.21
N GLN A 38 -17.71 3.25 3.77
CA GLN A 38 -17.61 1.87 3.27
C GLN A 38 -17.59 0.88 4.43
N GLU A 39 -18.12 -0.33 4.22
CA GLU A 39 -18.02 -1.41 5.19
C GLU A 39 -16.55 -1.69 5.53
N GLY A 40 -16.20 -1.67 6.81
CA GLY A 40 -14.82 -1.82 7.28
C GLY A 40 -13.92 -0.62 7.03
N GLY A 41 -14.46 0.46 6.47
CA GLY A 41 -13.72 1.69 6.20
C GLY A 41 -13.31 2.43 7.48
N TYR A 42 -12.29 3.26 7.38
CA TYR A 42 -11.76 4.06 8.49
C TYR A 42 -10.95 5.24 7.98
N ARG A 43 -10.76 6.20 8.85
CA ARG A 43 -9.92 7.37 8.60
C ARG A 43 -8.53 7.18 9.21
N GLY A 44 -7.51 7.62 8.50
CA GLY A 44 -6.14 7.59 8.98
C GLY A 44 -5.55 6.18 9.01
N GLN A 45 -5.30 5.66 10.19
CA GLN A 45 -4.62 4.37 10.39
C GLN A 45 -5.43 3.46 11.31
N LYS A 46 -5.36 2.17 11.06
CA LYS A 46 -6.01 1.13 11.85
C LYS A 46 -5.03 0.01 12.18
N ASN A 47 -5.19 -0.58 13.36
CA ASN A 47 -4.41 -1.72 13.81
C ASN A 47 -4.80 -2.99 13.07
N TYR A 48 -3.81 -3.67 12.51
CA TYR A 48 -3.93 -4.98 11.89
C TYR A 48 -2.98 -5.97 12.55
N THR A 49 -3.47 -7.16 12.82
CA THR A 49 -2.68 -8.28 13.37
C THR A 49 -2.11 -9.11 12.23
N ILE A 50 -0.84 -9.45 12.29
CA ILE A 50 -0.21 -10.42 11.39
C ILE A 50 -0.74 -11.80 11.75
N VAL A 51 -1.59 -12.38 10.91
CA VAL A 51 -2.20 -13.70 11.16
C VAL A 51 -1.45 -14.83 10.49
N LYS A 52 -0.63 -14.52 9.46
CA LYS A 52 0.26 -15.48 8.79
C LYS A 52 1.46 -14.75 8.23
N LYS A 53 2.61 -15.40 8.28
CA LYS A 53 3.86 -14.98 7.63
C LYS A 53 4.35 -16.16 6.79
N GLU A 54 4.65 -15.94 5.52
CA GLU A 54 4.98 -17.00 4.55
C GLU A 54 6.18 -16.57 3.71
N GLU A 55 7.23 -17.36 3.72
CA GLU A 55 8.40 -17.14 2.88
C GLU A 55 8.08 -17.57 1.44
N GLU A 56 8.10 -16.62 0.52
CA GLU A 56 7.91 -16.87 -0.92
C GLU A 56 9.25 -17.17 -1.61
N SER A 57 10.32 -16.57 -1.09
CA SER A 57 11.70 -16.82 -1.51
C SER A 57 12.68 -16.37 -0.43
N SER A 58 13.97 -16.56 -0.65
CA SER A 58 15.04 -16.12 0.28
C SER A 58 15.01 -14.61 0.64
N ILE A 59 14.33 -13.80 -0.15
CA ILE A 59 14.26 -12.33 0.02
C ILE A 59 12.84 -11.77 0.00
N ILE A 60 11.82 -12.60 -0.20
CA ILE A 60 10.42 -12.14 -0.24
C ILE A 60 9.60 -12.91 0.78
N THR A 61 8.89 -12.18 1.63
CA THR A 61 7.96 -12.73 2.61
C THR A 61 6.59 -12.08 2.45
N SER A 62 5.55 -12.89 2.43
CA SER A 62 4.16 -12.46 2.41
C SER A 62 3.60 -12.40 3.84
N PHE A 63 2.89 -11.31 4.14
CA PHE A 63 2.21 -11.06 5.41
C PHE A 63 0.71 -11.00 5.16
N TYR A 64 -0.04 -11.79 5.91
CA TYR A 64 -1.50 -11.79 5.90
C TYR A 64 -1.99 -11.06 7.13
N LEU A 65 -2.85 -10.07 6.92
CA LEU A 65 -3.20 -9.06 7.89
C LEU A 65 -4.71 -9.03 8.08
N LYS A 66 -5.16 -9.01 9.34
CA LYS A 66 -6.57 -8.82 9.72
C LYS A 66 -6.72 -7.63 10.64
N PRO A 67 -7.85 -6.89 10.57
CA PRO A 67 -8.15 -5.87 11.57
C PRO A 67 -8.10 -6.47 12.99
N SER A 68 -7.36 -5.82 13.90
CA SER A 68 -7.20 -6.33 15.27
C SER A 68 -8.48 -6.29 16.09
N ASP A 69 -9.45 -5.49 15.68
CA ASP A 69 -10.78 -5.38 16.27
C ASP A 69 -11.82 -6.36 15.67
N ASN A 70 -11.38 -7.25 14.77
CA ASN A 70 -12.23 -8.18 14.02
C ASN A 70 -13.30 -7.53 13.15
N SER A 71 -13.20 -6.24 12.85
CA SER A 71 -14.09 -5.57 11.90
C SER A 71 -13.89 -6.12 10.48
N ALA A 72 -14.78 -5.77 9.57
CA ALA A 72 -14.64 -6.07 8.15
C ALA A 72 -13.37 -5.42 7.57
N ILE A 73 -12.83 -6.02 6.54
CA ILE A 73 -11.77 -5.43 5.73
C ILE A 73 -12.41 -4.47 4.74
N PRO A 74 -11.91 -3.23 4.60
CA PRO A 74 -12.44 -2.31 3.60
C PRO A 74 -12.27 -2.90 2.20
N PRO A 75 -13.26 -2.73 1.31
CA PRO A 75 -13.14 -3.17 -0.07
C PRO A 75 -11.96 -2.46 -0.74
N PHE A 76 -11.25 -3.18 -1.58
CA PHE A 76 -10.15 -2.62 -2.35
C PHE A 76 -10.16 -3.13 -3.79
N LYS A 77 -9.58 -2.36 -4.69
CA LYS A 77 -9.40 -2.76 -6.09
C LYS A 77 -8.04 -3.44 -6.26
N ALA A 78 -8.01 -4.48 -7.10
CA ALA A 78 -6.76 -5.17 -7.43
C ALA A 78 -5.75 -4.20 -8.05
N GLY A 79 -4.55 -4.13 -7.47
CA GLY A 79 -3.50 -3.19 -7.83
C GLY A 79 -3.27 -2.07 -6.81
N GLN A 80 -4.21 -1.82 -5.90
CA GLN A 80 -4.06 -0.84 -4.82
C GLN A 80 -2.99 -1.26 -3.80
N TYR A 81 -2.56 -0.29 -2.99
CA TYR A 81 -1.56 -0.44 -1.93
C TYR A 81 -2.10 0.01 -0.58
N VAL A 82 -1.38 -0.32 0.48
CA VAL A 82 -1.57 0.21 1.83
C VAL A 82 -0.29 0.88 2.33
N ALA A 83 -0.44 1.96 3.08
CA ALA A 83 0.65 2.56 3.84
C ALA A 83 0.84 1.75 5.14
N VAL A 84 1.98 1.09 5.27
CA VAL A 84 2.36 0.33 6.47
C VAL A 84 3.18 1.24 7.37
N ASN A 85 2.70 1.42 8.60
CA ASN A 85 3.34 2.23 9.62
C ASN A 85 3.83 1.32 10.74
N VAL A 86 5.11 1.39 11.03
CA VAL A 86 5.75 0.62 12.10
C VAL A 86 6.50 1.54 13.07
N VAL A 87 6.37 1.22 14.34
CA VAL A 87 7.20 1.79 15.40
C VAL A 87 8.33 0.80 15.64
N ILE A 88 9.54 1.19 15.29
CA ILE A 88 10.72 0.32 15.46
C ILE A 88 11.33 0.66 16.82
N PRO A 89 11.66 -0.34 17.65
CA PRO A 89 12.35 -0.09 18.92
C PRO A 89 13.58 0.78 18.71
N ASP A 90 13.80 1.73 19.59
CA ASP A 90 14.92 2.69 19.59
C ASP A 90 14.96 3.68 18.41
N ALA A 91 13.94 3.72 17.56
CA ALA A 91 13.79 4.74 16.53
C ALA A 91 13.05 5.98 17.07
N GLU A 92 13.54 7.17 16.71
CA GLU A 92 12.91 8.44 17.14
C GLU A 92 11.54 8.68 16.51
N HIS A 93 11.27 8.04 15.35
CA HIS A 93 10.08 8.30 14.54
C HIS A 93 9.42 7.01 14.04
N THR A 94 8.11 7.10 13.78
CA THR A 94 7.38 6.09 13.05
C THR A 94 7.85 6.04 11.59
N HIS A 95 8.06 4.85 11.08
CA HIS A 95 8.44 4.64 9.68
C HIS A 95 7.25 4.18 8.85
N THR A 96 7.03 4.87 7.73
CA THR A 96 5.95 4.55 6.79
C THR A 96 6.51 4.08 5.46
N ARG A 97 5.95 2.98 4.91
CA ARG A 97 6.22 2.53 3.54
C ARG A 97 4.95 2.01 2.89
N ASN A 98 4.81 2.27 1.61
CA ASN A 98 3.70 1.75 0.81
C ASN A 98 4.05 0.37 0.27
N TYR A 99 3.11 -0.57 0.45
CA TYR A 99 3.18 -1.92 -0.10
C TYR A 99 1.92 -2.24 -0.89
N SER A 100 2.08 -2.62 -2.14
CA SER A 100 0.97 -3.09 -2.96
C SER A 100 0.31 -4.31 -2.32
N LEU A 101 -1.02 -4.34 -2.35
CA LEU A 101 -1.77 -5.52 -1.99
C LEU A 101 -1.51 -6.61 -3.04
N SER A 102 -1.13 -7.79 -2.58
CA SER A 102 -0.76 -8.93 -3.44
C SER A 102 -1.76 -10.09 -3.36
N GLY A 103 -2.82 -9.94 -2.55
CA GLY A 103 -3.89 -10.93 -2.39
C GLY A 103 -5.10 -10.67 -3.26
N CYS A 104 -6.05 -11.62 -3.23
CA CYS A 104 -7.34 -11.49 -3.88
C CYS A 104 -8.27 -10.55 -3.08
N THR A 105 -9.09 -9.77 -3.77
CA THR A 105 -10.05 -8.83 -3.17
C THR A 105 -11.16 -9.51 -2.37
N THR A 106 -11.40 -10.80 -2.60
CA THR A 106 -12.45 -11.59 -1.93
C THR A 106 -11.98 -12.32 -0.67
N GLN A 107 -10.70 -12.22 -0.32
CA GLN A 107 -10.16 -12.86 0.88
C GLN A 107 -10.45 -12.04 2.13
N ASN A 108 -10.67 -12.72 3.26
CA ASN A 108 -10.84 -12.04 4.55
C ASN A 108 -9.51 -11.69 5.23
N THR A 109 -8.50 -11.34 4.41
CA THR A 109 -7.18 -10.86 4.83
C THR A 109 -6.63 -9.91 3.78
N LEU A 110 -5.95 -8.86 4.20
CA LEU A 110 -5.05 -8.13 3.32
C LEU A 110 -3.72 -8.88 3.23
N ARG A 111 -3.16 -9.00 2.04
CA ARG A 111 -1.84 -9.61 1.84
C ARG A 111 -0.89 -8.58 1.23
N ILE A 112 0.26 -8.42 1.86
CA ILE A 112 1.40 -7.68 1.30
C ILE A 112 2.57 -8.63 1.15
N SER A 113 3.33 -8.54 0.04
CA SER A 113 4.55 -9.31 -0.17
C SER A 113 5.74 -8.35 -0.19
N VAL A 114 6.61 -8.52 0.78
CA VAL A 114 7.70 -7.57 1.09
C VAL A 114 9.03 -8.15 0.68
N LYS A 115 9.75 -7.43 -0.15
CA LYS A 115 11.15 -7.75 -0.47
C LYS A 115 12.06 -7.18 0.62
N LYS A 116 12.96 -8.01 1.15
CA LYS A 116 14.01 -7.61 2.07
C LYS A 116 15.06 -6.76 1.35
N GLU A 117 15.17 -5.48 1.70
CA GLU A 117 16.14 -4.58 1.10
C GLU A 117 17.43 -4.56 1.91
N THR A 118 18.46 -5.24 1.36
CA THR A 118 19.79 -5.40 1.99
C THR A 118 20.85 -4.42 1.45
N GLY A 119 20.43 -3.42 0.67
CA GLY A 119 21.34 -2.40 0.09
C GLY A 119 22.06 -1.56 1.16
N LYS A 120 22.83 -0.57 0.70
CA LYS A 120 23.51 0.39 1.58
C LYS A 120 22.99 1.80 1.27
N PRO A 121 22.20 2.42 2.19
CA PRO A 121 21.73 1.87 3.48
C PRO A 121 20.70 0.75 3.29
N ALA A 122 20.60 -0.16 4.27
CA ALA A 122 19.59 -1.20 4.29
C ALA A 122 18.18 -0.63 4.52
N GLY A 123 17.16 -1.31 4.00
CA GLY A 123 15.77 -0.88 4.17
C GLY A 123 15.29 -1.07 5.62
N VAL A 124 14.88 0.00 6.29
CA VAL A 124 14.49 -0.03 7.70
C VAL A 124 13.22 -0.87 7.91
N VAL A 125 12.12 -0.53 7.26
CA VAL A 125 10.82 -1.21 7.42
C VAL A 125 10.85 -2.63 6.89
N SER A 126 11.44 -2.86 5.72
CA SER A 126 11.51 -4.21 5.13
C SER A 126 12.29 -5.19 6.00
N ASN A 127 13.43 -4.76 6.57
CA ASN A 127 14.20 -5.61 7.48
C ASN A 127 13.47 -5.84 8.82
N TYR A 128 12.83 -4.82 9.39
CA TYR A 128 11.98 -5.00 10.57
C TYR A 128 10.90 -6.07 10.35
N LEU A 129 10.18 -5.99 9.24
CA LEU A 129 9.12 -6.96 8.90
C LEU A 129 9.68 -8.38 8.72
N HIS A 130 10.85 -8.52 8.10
CA HIS A 130 11.47 -9.83 7.89
C HIS A 130 12.03 -10.45 9.16
N GLU A 131 12.74 -9.67 9.98
CA GLU A 131 13.59 -10.16 11.06
C GLU A 131 12.91 -10.13 12.43
N ILE A 132 12.06 -9.12 12.68
CA ILE A 132 11.52 -8.84 14.00
C ILE A 132 10.03 -9.17 14.09
N ALA A 133 9.21 -8.68 13.14
CA ALA A 133 7.77 -8.87 13.16
C ALA A 133 7.37 -10.36 13.09
N GLN A 134 6.49 -10.78 14.00
CA GLN A 134 6.02 -12.15 14.14
C GLN A 134 4.50 -12.26 13.93
N VAL A 135 4.01 -13.49 13.73
CA VAL A 135 2.57 -13.76 13.79
C VAL A 135 2.04 -13.42 15.18
N GLY A 136 0.95 -12.67 15.23
CA GLY A 136 0.37 -12.11 16.46
C GLY A 136 0.73 -10.64 16.71
N ASP A 137 1.79 -10.14 16.08
CA ASP A 137 2.15 -8.72 16.21
C ASP A 137 1.15 -7.82 15.49
N THR A 138 1.08 -6.58 15.96
CA THR A 138 0.21 -5.55 15.41
C THR A 138 1.03 -4.52 14.63
N ILE A 139 0.55 -4.19 13.44
CA ILE A 139 1.07 -3.09 12.61
C ILE A 139 -0.07 -2.15 12.22
N ASN A 140 0.24 -0.88 11.99
CA ASN A 140 -0.74 0.11 11.58
C ASN A 140 -0.79 0.22 10.06
N LEU A 141 -2.00 0.15 9.50
CA LEU A 141 -2.24 0.32 8.06
C LEU A 141 -3.07 1.56 7.80
N GLY A 142 -2.70 2.29 6.74
CA GLY A 142 -3.61 3.20 6.06
C GLY A 142 -4.66 2.42 5.27
N ILE A 143 -5.78 3.09 4.93
CA ILE A 143 -6.81 2.47 4.07
C ILE A 143 -6.22 2.15 2.68
N PRO A 144 -6.70 1.08 1.99
CA PRO A 144 -6.28 0.80 0.62
C PRO A 144 -6.47 2.00 -0.30
N ALA A 145 -5.44 2.34 -1.07
CA ALA A 145 -5.39 3.51 -1.94
C ALA A 145 -4.61 3.24 -3.24
N GLY A 146 -4.68 4.17 -4.18
CA GLY A 146 -3.93 4.14 -5.44
C GLY A 146 -4.77 3.93 -6.67
N GLU A 147 -4.30 4.48 -7.79
CA GLU A 147 -4.99 4.50 -9.09
C GLU A 147 -4.47 3.44 -10.08
N PHE A 148 -3.41 2.70 -9.71
CA PHE A 148 -2.92 1.59 -10.54
C PHE A 148 -3.81 0.37 -10.34
N VAL A 149 -4.97 0.40 -10.97
CA VAL A 149 -6.00 -0.63 -10.86
C VAL A 149 -6.30 -1.25 -12.21
N LEU A 150 -6.84 -2.47 -12.18
CA LEU A 150 -7.29 -3.14 -13.40
C LEU A 150 -8.67 -2.60 -13.78
N GLU A 151 -8.74 -1.93 -14.93
CA GLU A 151 -10.01 -1.48 -15.49
C GLU A 151 -10.77 -2.64 -16.14
N PRO A 152 -12.11 -2.71 -15.98
CA PRO A 152 -12.93 -3.71 -16.63
C PRO A 152 -12.77 -3.68 -18.17
N THR A 153 -12.51 -4.83 -18.77
CA THR A 153 -12.33 -4.94 -20.22
C THR A 153 -12.77 -6.33 -20.70
N GLN A 154 -13.18 -6.41 -21.97
CA GLN A 154 -13.43 -7.69 -22.67
C GLN A 154 -12.24 -8.10 -23.56
N LYS A 155 -11.16 -7.30 -23.56
CA LYS A 155 -9.97 -7.57 -24.38
C LYS A 155 -9.01 -8.50 -23.65
N PRO A 156 -8.11 -9.22 -24.38
CA PRO A 156 -6.98 -9.89 -23.77
C PRO A 156 -6.12 -8.94 -22.93
N ILE A 157 -5.61 -9.44 -21.82
CA ILE A 157 -4.83 -8.66 -20.84
C ILE A 157 -3.40 -9.19 -20.82
N VAL A 158 -2.44 -8.27 -20.89
CA VAL A 158 -1.02 -8.59 -20.70
C VAL A 158 -0.52 -7.95 -19.41
N LEU A 159 -0.07 -8.77 -18.47
CA LEU A 159 0.54 -8.33 -17.21
C LEU A 159 2.06 -8.54 -17.31
N ILE A 160 2.82 -7.46 -17.20
CA ILE A 160 4.29 -7.49 -17.32
C ILE A 160 4.89 -6.97 -16.01
N ALA A 161 5.63 -7.83 -15.31
CA ALA A 161 6.25 -7.52 -14.02
C ALA A 161 7.78 -7.56 -14.08
N GLY A 162 8.44 -6.65 -13.36
CA GLY A 162 9.87 -6.65 -13.09
C GLY A 162 10.14 -6.78 -11.59
N GLY A 163 10.80 -7.87 -11.18
CA GLY A 163 11.14 -8.11 -9.77
C GLY A 163 9.94 -8.04 -8.84
N VAL A 164 10.04 -7.29 -7.73
CA VAL A 164 8.97 -7.13 -6.74
C VAL A 164 7.74 -6.36 -7.26
N GLY A 165 7.84 -5.71 -8.43
CA GLY A 165 6.70 -5.10 -9.13
C GLY A 165 5.60 -6.10 -9.53
N ILE A 166 5.83 -7.40 -9.34
CA ILE A 166 4.81 -8.45 -9.48
C ILE A 166 3.66 -8.29 -8.47
N THR A 167 3.86 -7.67 -7.32
CA THR A 167 2.90 -7.68 -6.21
C THR A 167 1.52 -7.13 -6.57
N PRO A 168 1.34 -5.95 -7.19
CA PRO A 168 0.03 -5.48 -7.63
C PRO A 168 -0.55 -6.34 -8.76
N LEU A 169 0.30 -6.86 -9.64
CA LEU A 169 -0.14 -7.69 -10.77
C LEU A 169 -0.62 -9.07 -10.31
N MET A 170 -0.08 -9.60 -9.21
CA MET A 170 -0.61 -10.83 -8.59
C MET A 170 -2.04 -10.63 -8.07
N SER A 171 -2.32 -9.49 -7.43
CA SER A 171 -3.68 -9.16 -7.01
C SER A 171 -4.63 -9.07 -8.22
N MET A 172 -4.19 -8.41 -9.30
CA MET A 172 -4.95 -8.32 -10.55
C MET A 172 -5.19 -9.71 -11.17
N TYR A 173 -4.14 -10.53 -11.27
CA TYR A 173 -4.23 -11.88 -11.83
C TYR A 173 -5.19 -12.78 -11.03
N MET A 174 -5.06 -12.79 -9.70
CA MET A 174 -5.96 -13.57 -8.85
C MET A 174 -7.42 -13.13 -8.97
N ASN A 175 -7.65 -11.82 -9.09
CA ASN A 175 -8.99 -11.30 -9.27
C ASN A 175 -9.57 -11.67 -10.64
N LEU A 176 -8.78 -11.62 -11.70
CA LEU A 176 -9.17 -12.08 -13.04
C LEU A 176 -9.47 -13.58 -13.05
N PHE A 177 -8.61 -14.39 -12.46
CA PHE A 177 -8.80 -15.84 -12.42
C PHE A 177 -10.12 -16.28 -11.76
N HIS A 178 -10.60 -15.52 -10.79
CA HIS A 178 -11.84 -15.81 -10.08
C HIS A 178 -13.10 -15.20 -10.72
N HIS A 179 -12.96 -14.15 -11.56
CA HIS A 179 -14.11 -13.31 -11.95
C HIS A 179 -14.19 -12.97 -13.43
N ALA A 180 -13.23 -13.36 -14.25
CA ALA A 180 -13.18 -12.95 -15.64
C ALA A 180 -12.94 -14.12 -16.62
N GLU A 181 -13.47 -13.98 -17.84
CA GLU A 181 -13.23 -14.90 -18.98
C GLU A 181 -12.12 -14.36 -19.91
N ASN A 182 -11.38 -13.35 -19.48
CA ASN A 182 -10.33 -12.75 -20.28
C ASN A 182 -9.18 -13.73 -20.53
N GLU A 183 -8.63 -13.74 -21.73
CA GLU A 183 -7.33 -14.31 -22.00
C GLU A 183 -6.27 -13.46 -21.30
N VAL A 184 -5.41 -14.07 -20.46
CA VAL A 184 -4.38 -13.38 -19.67
C VAL A 184 -3.01 -13.93 -20.00
N LEU A 185 -2.10 -13.06 -20.46
CA LEU A 185 -0.68 -13.36 -20.57
C LEU A 185 0.07 -12.68 -19.41
N PHE A 186 0.73 -13.48 -18.58
CA PHE A 186 1.55 -12.98 -17.47
C PHE A 186 3.03 -13.18 -17.76
N ILE A 187 3.80 -12.09 -17.78
CA ILE A 187 5.24 -12.09 -18.04
C ILE A 187 5.96 -11.57 -16.80
N GLN A 188 6.86 -12.41 -16.23
CA GLN A 188 7.69 -12.05 -15.09
C GLN A 188 9.15 -11.97 -15.48
N CYS A 189 9.79 -10.82 -15.25
CA CYS A 189 11.22 -10.61 -15.38
C CYS A 189 11.87 -10.58 -14.00
N ALA A 190 12.74 -11.53 -13.71
CA ALA A 190 13.49 -11.62 -12.44
C ALA A 190 14.97 -11.93 -12.72
N LYS A 191 15.85 -11.64 -11.74
CA LYS A 191 17.30 -11.91 -11.89
C LYS A 191 17.59 -13.40 -11.90
N ASN A 192 16.82 -14.20 -11.19
CA ASN A 192 16.93 -15.64 -11.08
C ASN A 192 15.54 -16.21 -10.80
N GLY A 193 15.33 -17.49 -11.04
CA GLY A 193 14.04 -18.17 -10.87
C GLY A 193 13.75 -18.65 -9.45
N ALA A 194 14.41 -18.04 -8.45
CA ALA A 194 14.20 -18.38 -7.02
C ALA A 194 13.46 -17.28 -6.30
#